data_9ce5ac6eb502a93c0d152695b400425c
#
_entry.id   9ce5ac6eb502a93c0d152695b400425c
#
_cell.length_a   1.000
_cell.length_b   1.000
_cell.length_c   1.000
_cell.angle_alpha   90.00
_cell.angle_beta   90.00
_cell.angle_gamma   90.00
#
_symmetry.space_group_name_H-M   'P 1'
#
loop_
_entity.id
_entity.type
_entity.pdbx_description
1 polymer ?
#
loop_
_entity_poly.entity_id
_entity_poly.type
_entity_poly.pdbx_seq_one_letter_code
_entity_poly.pdbx_strand_id
1 'polypeptide(L)'
;MKSHMKTMIGRLACLAGVVFASGSLFAQAPTEPAEADEIRAYFELLRSDVSATKTRTINEVMQLTGPEAEKFWPVYRKYEMELAAVGERKLALIREFAPLHFGGKLGDKQAADLAARWLKNTQERLDLWKKYHKQISKAVSPIRAAQFLQVEHQMALFIDLNIAAEMPALGTIKPARK
;
A
#
# COMPACT_ATOMS: atom_id res chain seq x y z
N MET A 1 -2.24 2.52 21.47
CA MET A 1 -2.20 2.39 20.01
C MET A 1 -3.14 1.32 19.43
N LYS A 2 -3.60 0.31 20.20
CA LYS A 2 -4.54 -0.75 19.73
C LYS A 2 -6.03 -0.35 19.80
N SER A 3 -6.40 0.75 20.46
CA SER A 3 -7.79 1.13 20.72
C SER A 3 -8.47 1.87 19.55
N HIS A 4 -7.75 2.68 18.80
CA HIS A 4 -8.35 3.48 17.71
C HIS A 4 -8.58 2.68 16.41
N MET A 5 -7.81 1.62 16.18
CA MET A 5 -7.95 0.78 14.98
C MET A 5 -9.24 -0.09 15.00
N LYS A 6 -9.71 -0.45 16.19
CA LYS A 6 -10.96 -1.26 16.33
C LYS A 6 -12.24 -0.45 16.06
N THR A 7 -12.20 0.88 16.23
CA THR A 7 -13.38 1.73 16.10
C THR A 7 -13.72 2.08 14.63
N MET A 8 -12.73 2.05 13.74
CA MET A 8 -12.97 2.31 12.30
C MET A 8 -13.52 1.10 11.56
N ILE A 9 -13.10 -0.11 11.94
CA ILE A 9 -13.58 -1.36 11.32
C ILE A 9 -15.05 -1.64 11.66
N GLY A 10 -15.53 -1.16 12.82
CA GLY A 10 -16.91 -1.38 13.28
C GLY A 10 -18.00 -0.55 12.59
N ARG A 11 -17.64 0.46 11.80
CA ARG A 11 -18.62 1.36 11.17
C ARG A 11 -19.06 0.99 9.75
N LEU A 12 -18.39 0.03 9.13
CA LEU A 12 -18.78 -0.46 7.79
C LEU A 12 -19.81 -1.60 7.83
N ALA A 13 -20.19 -2.10 9.02
CA ALA A 13 -21.03 -3.30 9.16
C ALA A 13 -22.45 -3.06 9.67
N CYS A 14 -22.90 -1.82 9.92
CA CYS A 14 -24.22 -1.58 10.50
C CYS A 14 -25.01 -0.52 9.72
N LEU A 15 -25.55 -0.89 8.57
CA LEU A 15 -26.75 -0.22 7.99
C LEU A 15 -27.56 -1.24 7.19
N ALA A 16 -28.20 -2.13 7.95
CA ALA A 16 -29.35 -2.89 7.45
C ALA A 16 -30.37 -3.02 8.59
N GLY A 17 -31.40 -2.26 8.50
CA GLY A 17 -32.63 -2.47 9.26
C GLY A 17 -33.25 -1.20 9.81
N VAL A 18 -34.32 -0.75 9.20
CA VAL A 18 -35.62 -0.44 9.79
C VAL A 18 -36.45 0.52 8.91
N VAL A 19 -37.56 -0.05 8.43
CA VAL A 19 -38.94 0.45 8.41
C VAL A 19 -39.46 1.23 7.21
N PHE A 20 -40.49 0.64 6.62
CA PHE A 20 -41.52 1.13 5.73
C PHE A 20 -42.04 2.56 6.08
N ALA A 21 -41.89 3.45 5.13
CA ALA A 21 -42.85 4.51 4.90
C ALA A 21 -42.77 4.90 3.42
N SER A 22 -43.94 4.87 2.77
CA SER A 22 -44.12 5.15 1.36
C SER A 22 -43.65 6.58 1.01
N GLY A 23 -42.59 6.65 0.24
CA GLY A 23 -42.06 7.85 -0.36
C GLY A 23 -40.95 7.41 -1.32
N SER A 24 -41.14 7.66 -2.62
CA SER A 24 -40.18 7.40 -3.66
C SER A 24 -38.89 8.21 -3.40
N LEU A 25 -38.03 7.70 -2.55
CA LEU A 25 -36.64 8.13 -2.44
C LEU A 25 -35.85 7.24 -3.38
N PHE A 26 -35.44 7.81 -4.50
CA PHE A 26 -34.35 7.26 -5.30
C PHE A 26 -33.21 6.98 -4.35
N ALA A 27 -32.96 5.70 -4.05
CA ALA A 27 -31.74 5.27 -3.41
C ALA A 27 -30.61 5.63 -4.38
N GLN A 28 -29.92 6.73 -4.09
CA GLN A 28 -28.66 7.04 -4.74
C GLN A 28 -27.71 5.89 -4.41
N ALA A 29 -27.33 5.15 -5.43
CA ALA A 29 -26.22 4.20 -5.34
C ALA A 29 -24.99 4.96 -4.80
N PRO A 30 -24.16 4.35 -3.94
CA PRO A 30 -22.93 4.98 -3.48
C PRO A 30 -22.16 5.48 -4.70
N THR A 31 -21.84 6.75 -4.72
CA THR A 31 -21.14 7.38 -5.83
C THR A 31 -19.71 6.86 -5.86
N GLU A 32 -19.29 6.22 -6.95
CA GLU A 32 -17.91 5.72 -7.21
C GLU A 32 -16.77 6.69 -6.79
N PRO A 33 -16.93 8.02 -6.81
CA PRO A 33 -15.91 8.95 -6.32
C PRO A 33 -15.59 8.83 -4.83
N ALA A 34 -16.58 8.57 -3.97
CA ALA A 34 -16.39 8.55 -2.52
C ALA A 34 -15.55 7.34 -2.05
N GLU A 35 -15.76 6.16 -2.61
CA GLU A 35 -14.94 4.97 -2.33
C GLU A 35 -13.50 5.13 -2.80
N ALA A 36 -13.28 5.75 -3.96
CA ALA A 36 -11.94 6.01 -4.48
C ALA A 36 -11.16 7.00 -3.60
N ASP A 37 -11.84 8.02 -3.05
CA ASP A 37 -11.24 9.00 -2.15
C ASP A 37 -10.96 8.42 -0.76
N GLU A 38 -11.82 7.54 -0.24
CA GLU A 38 -11.57 6.81 1.02
C GLU A 38 -10.37 5.87 0.91
N ILE A 39 -10.27 5.11 -0.17
CA ILE A 39 -9.11 4.26 -0.47
C ILE A 39 -7.83 5.11 -0.53
N ARG A 40 -7.89 6.26 -1.20
CA ARG A 40 -6.75 7.17 -1.29
C ARG A 40 -6.35 7.71 0.09
N ALA A 41 -7.30 8.19 0.88
CA ALA A 41 -7.04 8.71 2.22
C ALA A 41 -6.43 7.64 3.14
N TYR A 42 -6.90 6.41 3.08
CA TYR A 42 -6.33 5.28 3.81
C TYR A 42 -4.87 5.01 3.41
N PHE A 43 -4.56 5.00 2.11
CA PHE A 43 -3.19 4.77 1.64
C PHE A 43 -2.25 5.93 1.99
N GLU A 44 -2.72 7.18 1.96
CA GLU A 44 -1.90 8.33 2.38
C GLU A 44 -1.60 8.28 3.88
N LEU A 45 -2.57 7.91 4.71
CA LEU A 45 -2.37 7.72 6.14
C LEU A 45 -1.36 6.60 6.41
N LEU A 46 -1.56 5.44 5.78
CA LEU A 46 -0.63 4.30 5.89
C LEU A 46 0.79 4.68 5.45
N ARG A 47 0.92 5.44 4.36
CA ARG A 47 2.21 5.91 3.85
C ARG A 47 2.89 6.88 4.82
N SER A 48 2.17 7.81 5.41
CA SER A 48 2.68 8.76 6.40
C SER A 48 3.20 8.04 7.64
N ASP A 49 2.41 7.14 8.21
CA ASP A 49 2.78 6.36 9.40
C ASP A 49 3.97 5.44 9.13
N VAL A 50 4.01 4.82 7.95
CA VAL A 50 5.12 3.98 7.52
C VAL A 50 6.40 4.81 7.33
N SER A 51 6.32 5.98 6.71
CA SER A 51 7.51 6.84 6.47
C SER A 51 8.14 7.31 7.78
N ALA A 52 7.34 7.77 8.75
CA ALA A 52 7.83 8.15 10.07
C ALA A 52 8.44 6.95 10.83
N THR A 53 7.79 5.79 10.75
CA THR A 53 8.28 4.55 11.35
C THR A 53 9.58 4.09 10.69
N LYS A 54 9.68 4.17 9.37
CA LYS A 54 10.90 3.83 8.61
C LYS A 54 12.10 4.64 9.05
N THR A 55 11.99 5.96 9.09
CA THR A 55 13.10 6.84 9.49
C THR A 55 13.59 6.50 10.90
N ARG A 56 12.66 6.28 11.84
CA ARG A 56 13.00 5.86 13.21
C ARG A 56 13.69 4.49 13.21
N THR A 57 13.13 3.49 12.52
CA THR A 57 13.71 2.15 12.46
C THR A 57 15.09 2.16 11.80
N ILE A 58 15.30 2.97 10.76
CA ILE A 58 16.64 3.14 10.14
C ILE A 58 17.63 3.67 11.16
N ASN A 59 17.28 4.71 11.94
CA ASN A 59 18.14 5.25 12.96
C ASN A 59 18.47 4.23 14.05
N GLU A 60 17.47 3.47 14.52
CA GLU A 60 17.62 2.45 15.57
C GLU A 60 18.45 1.24 15.10
N VAL A 61 18.20 0.74 13.89
CA VAL A 61 18.89 -0.44 13.36
C VAL A 61 20.27 -0.12 12.84
N MET A 62 20.42 0.98 12.10
CA MET A 62 21.69 1.30 11.45
C MET A 62 22.68 2.03 12.38
N GLN A 63 22.20 2.76 13.38
CA GLN A 63 23.05 3.50 14.34
C GLN A 63 24.20 4.23 13.65
N LEU A 64 23.86 5.01 12.60
CA LEU A 64 24.84 5.71 11.78
C LEU A 64 25.61 6.73 12.61
N THR A 65 26.93 6.74 12.46
CA THR A 65 27.76 7.84 12.97
C THR A 65 27.48 9.13 12.20
N GLY A 66 27.89 10.29 12.74
CA GLY A 66 27.70 11.57 12.04
C GLY A 66 28.18 11.55 10.59
N PRO A 67 29.43 11.17 10.30
CA PRO A 67 29.95 11.07 8.93
C PRO A 67 29.24 10.03 8.04
N GLU A 68 28.74 8.93 8.60
CA GLU A 68 27.94 7.96 7.86
C GLU A 68 26.56 8.54 7.51
N ALA A 69 25.92 9.22 8.45
CA ALA A 69 24.60 9.85 8.26
C ALA A 69 24.64 10.94 7.18
N GLU A 70 25.68 11.77 7.15
CA GLU A 70 25.88 12.79 6.11
C GLU A 70 25.93 12.19 4.70
N LYS A 71 26.49 11.00 4.54
CA LYS A 71 26.57 10.27 3.26
C LYS A 71 25.31 9.48 2.94
N PHE A 72 24.68 8.91 3.95
CA PHE A 72 23.52 8.03 3.80
C PHE A 72 22.24 8.81 3.42
N TRP A 73 21.87 9.84 4.17
CA TRP A 73 20.59 10.52 4.02
C TRP A 73 20.35 11.17 2.64
N PRO A 74 21.35 11.78 1.98
CA PRO A 74 21.15 12.27 0.61
C PRO A 74 20.80 11.16 -0.40
N VAL A 75 21.40 9.97 -0.25
CA VAL A 75 21.12 8.81 -1.09
C VAL A 75 19.73 8.25 -0.77
N TYR A 76 19.42 8.13 0.51
CA TYR A 76 18.15 7.62 0.98
C TYR A 76 16.96 8.49 0.53
N ARG A 77 17.05 9.82 0.62
CA ARG A 77 15.99 10.71 0.12
C ARG A 77 15.70 10.53 -1.37
N LYS A 78 16.73 10.30 -2.18
CA LYS A 78 16.53 9.99 -3.62
C LYS A 78 15.82 8.65 -3.81
N TYR A 79 16.18 7.67 -3.03
CA TYR A 79 15.50 6.37 -3.01
C TYR A 79 14.02 6.53 -2.67
N GLU A 80 13.68 7.27 -1.61
CA GLU A 80 12.30 7.50 -1.18
C GLU A 80 11.45 8.19 -2.27
N MET A 81 12.02 9.16 -2.97
CA MET A 81 11.31 9.81 -4.09
C MET A 81 11.02 8.84 -5.24
N GLU A 82 11.98 7.98 -5.61
CA GLU A 82 11.76 6.99 -6.67
C GLU A 82 10.81 5.87 -6.20
N LEU A 83 10.89 5.46 -4.94
CA LEU A 83 9.99 4.47 -4.36
C LEU A 83 8.54 4.98 -4.31
N ALA A 84 8.34 6.25 -4.03
CA ALA A 84 7.01 6.86 -4.05
C ALA A 84 6.32 6.68 -5.40
N ALA A 85 7.05 6.87 -6.50
CA ALA A 85 6.50 6.66 -7.85
C ALA A 85 6.10 5.20 -8.12
N VAL A 86 6.84 4.23 -7.57
CA VAL A 86 6.46 2.80 -7.63
C VAL A 86 5.18 2.55 -6.82
N GLY A 87 5.08 3.18 -5.64
CA GLY A 87 3.90 3.10 -4.78
C GLY A 87 2.63 3.66 -5.46
N GLU A 88 2.74 4.81 -6.14
CA GLU A 88 1.61 5.40 -6.89
C GLU A 88 1.10 4.46 -8.00
N ARG A 89 2.02 3.81 -8.73
CA ARG A 89 1.62 2.82 -9.75
C ARG A 89 0.92 1.61 -9.13
N LYS A 90 1.40 1.14 -7.97
CA LYS A 90 0.73 0.06 -7.24
C LYS A 90 -0.68 0.45 -6.82
N LEU A 91 -0.84 1.66 -6.28
CA LEU A 91 -2.14 2.19 -5.87
C LEU A 91 -3.09 2.31 -7.06
N ALA A 92 -2.61 2.76 -8.22
CA ALA A 92 -3.41 2.83 -9.45
C ALA A 92 -3.92 1.44 -9.88
N LEU A 93 -3.07 0.40 -9.78
CA LEU A 93 -3.47 -0.98 -10.07
C LEU A 93 -4.57 -1.48 -9.11
N ILE A 94 -4.46 -1.16 -7.83
CA ILE A 94 -5.46 -1.54 -6.81
C ILE A 94 -6.80 -0.86 -7.10
N ARG A 95 -6.79 0.45 -7.42
CA ARG A 95 -8.00 1.21 -7.76
C ARG A 95 -8.70 0.69 -9.02
N GLU A 96 -7.94 0.20 -10.00
CA GLU A 96 -8.50 -0.41 -11.21
C GLU A 96 -9.04 -1.81 -10.93
N PHE A 97 -8.34 -2.60 -10.12
CA PHE A 97 -8.72 -3.97 -9.79
C PHE A 97 -10.00 -4.03 -8.94
N ALA A 98 -10.11 -3.22 -7.90
CA ALA A 98 -11.16 -3.33 -6.89
C ALA A 98 -12.58 -3.27 -7.50
N PRO A 99 -12.98 -2.27 -8.31
CA PRO A 99 -14.32 -2.22 -8.89
C PRO A 99 -14.59 -3.34 -9.89
N LEU A 100 -13.59 -3.83 -10.62
CA LEU A 100 -13.74 -4.95 -11.55
C LEU A 100 -13.99 -6.26 -10.78
N HIS A 101 -13.26 -6.48 -9.70
CA HIS A 101 -13.37 -7.67 -8.86
C HIS A 101 -14.72 -7.70 -8.12
N PHE A 102 -15.04 -6.65 -7.37
CA PHE A 102 -16.28 -6.59 -6.58
C PHE A 102 -17.54 -6.48 -7.44
N GLY A 103 -17.43 -5.85 -8.62
CA GLY A 103 -18.51 -5.77 -9.59
C GLY A 103 -18.71 -7.02 -10.45
N GLY A 104 -17.89 -8.07 -10.26
CA GLY A 104 -17.96 -9.30 -11.04
C GLY A 104 -17.67 -9.11 -12.54
N LYS A 105 -16.94 -8.03 -12.90
CA LYS A 105 -16.65 -7.66 -14.29
C LYS A 105 -15.21 -8.00 -14.70
N LEU A 106 -14.42 -8.63 -13.82
CA LEU A 106 -13.04 -9.00 -14.09
C LEU A 106 -13.00 -10.22 -15.03
N GLY A 107 -12.76 -9.97 -16.32
CA GLY A 107 -12.56 -11.02 -17.31
C GLY A 107 -11.10 -11.38 -17.51
N ASP A 108 -10.80 -12.47 -18.22
CA ASP A 108 -9.45 -13.01 -18.44
C ASP A 108 -8.47 -11.98 -19.00
N LYS A 109 -8.90 -11.15 -19.96
CA LYS A 109 -8.05 -10.12 -20.56
C LYS A 109 -7.62 -9.06 -19.55
N GLN A 110 -8.55 -8.55 -18.74
CA GLN A 110 -8.26 -7.57 -17.69
C GLN A 110 -7.38 -8.17 -16.60
N ALA A 111 -7.69 -9.41 -16.18
CA ALA A 111 -6.90 -10.12 -15.19
C ALA A 111 -5.44 -10.33 -15.65
N ALA A 112 -5.23 -10.73 -16.92
CA ALA A 112 -3.91 -10.90 -17.50
C ALA A 112 -3.13 -9.58 -17.58
N ASP A 113 -3.75 -8.48 -18.01
CA ASP A 113 -3.12 -7.16 -18.06
C ASP A 113 -2.75 -6.64 -16.67
N LEU A 114 -3.67 -6.70 -15.71
CA LEU A 114 -3.42 -6.29 -14.33
C LEU A 114 -2.29 -7.11 -13.69
N ALA A 115 -2.26 -8.42 -13.91
CA ALA A 115 -1.19 -9.29 -13.42
C ALA A 115 0.17 -8.93 -14.02
N ALA A 116 0.24 -8.66 -15.33
CA ALA A 116 1.48 -8.27 -15.99
C ALA A 116 2.00 -6.93 -15.45
N ARG A 117 1.13 -5.94 -15.26
CA ARG A 117 1.49 -4.63 -14.70
C ARG A 117 1.89 -4.73 -13.22
N TRP A 118 1.24 -5.60 -12.46
CA TRP A 118 1.61 -5.85 -11.07
C TRP A 118 3.00 -6.48 -10.96
N LEU A 119 3.31 -7.47 -11.79
CA LEU A 119 4.64 -8.10 -11.87
C LEU A 119 5.71 -7.09 -12.24
N LYS A 120 5.44 -6.22 -13.23
CA LYS A 120 6.33 -5.14 -13.61
C LYS A 120 6.60 -4.18 -12.45
N ASN A 121 5.57 -3.76 -11.73
CA ASN A 121 5.70 -2.88 -10.57
C ASN A 121 6.54 -3.52 -9.44
N THR A 122 6.36 -4.82 -9.21
CA THR A 122 7.17 -5.60 -8.26
C THR A 122 8.64 -5.64 -8.68
N GLN A 123 8.90 -5.82 -9.98
CA GLN A 123 10.26 -5.82 -10.52
C GLN A 123 10.91 -4.44 -10.38
N GLU A 124 10.18 -3.36 -10.64
CA GLU A 124 10.67 -1.99 -10.47
C GLU A 124 11.11 -1.72 -9.02
N ARG A 125 10.35 -2.18 -8.01
CA ARG A 125 10.76 -2.10 -6.60
C ARG A 125 12.06 -2.86 -6.33
N LEU A 126 12.19 -4.07 -6.87
CA LEU A 126 13.40 -4.87 -6.71
C LEU A 126 14.62 -4.20 -7.36
N ASP A 127 14.43 -3.56 -8.52
CA ASP A 127 15.50 -2.86 -9.21
C ASP A 127 15.93 -1.58 -8.48
N LEU A 128 15.01 -0.89 -7.82
CA LEU A 128 15.35 0.20 -6.88
C LEU A 128 16.19 -0.31 -5.72
N TRP A 129 15.83 -1.42 -5.10
CA TRP A 129 16.62 -2.00 -4.02
C TRP A 129 18.04 -2.35 -4.46
N LYS A 130 18.21 -2.99 -5.62
CA LYS A 130 19.52 -3.29 -6.20
C LYS A 130 20.34 -2.02 -6.46
N LYS A 131 19.70 -1.01 -7.07
CA LYS A 131 20.32 0.30 -7.37
C LYS A 131 20.83 0.97 -6.11
N TYR A 132 19.97 1.11 -5.12
CA TYR A 132 20.28 1.87 -3.91
C TYR A 132 21.15 1.10 -2.92
N HIS A 133 21.02 -0.22 -2.84
CA HIS A 133 22.01 -1.06 -2.16
C HIS A 133 23.44 -0.79 -2.68
N LYS A 134 23.62 -0.77 -3.99
CA LYS A 134 24.93 -0.47 -4.59
C LYS A 134 25.42 0.94 -4.25
N GLN A 135 24.53 1.94 -4.26
CA GLN A 135 24.88 3.32 -3.95
C GLN A 135 25.25 3.50 -2.46
N ILE A 136 24.45 2.95 -1.55
CA ILE A 136 24.69 3.01 -0.09
C ILE A 136 25.96 2.23 0.25
N SER A 137 26.18 1.06 -0.35
CA SER A 137 27.41 0.28 -0.17
C SER A 137 28.67 1.06 -0.52
N LYS A 138 28.61 1.88 -1.59
CA LYS A 138 29.72 2.76 -1.99
C LYS A 138 29.85 4.00 -1.10
N ALA A 139 28.72 4.62 -0.72
CA ALA A 139 28.72 5.86 0.03
C ALA A 139 29.08 5.67 1.50
N VAL A 140 28.64 4.56 2.11
CA VAL A 140 28.80 4.28 3.52
C VAL A 140 29.61 2.99 3.73
N SER A 141 28.94 1.82 3.60
CA SER A 141 29.61 0.51 3.67
C SER A 141 28.66 -0.62 3.23
N PRO A 142 29.19 -1.82 2.88
CA PRO A 142 28.37 -2.99 2.55
C PRO A 142 27.42 -3.43 3.68
N ILE A 143 27.87 -3.37 4.93
CA ILE A 143 27.03 -3.77 6.07
C ILE A 143 25.84 -2.79 6.25
N ARG A 144 26.07 -1.49 6.06
CA ARG A 144 25.01 -0.47 6.12
C ARG A 144 24.01 -0.64 4.97
N ALA A 145 24.49 -1.01 3.78
CA ALA A 145 23.64 -1.32 2.66
C ALA A 145 22.78 -2.59 2.90
N ALA A 146 23.32 -3.60 3.57
CA ALA A 146 22.56 -4.78 3.97
C ALA A 146 21.48 -4.45 5.02
N GLN A 147 21.82 -3.64 6.03
CA GLN A 147 20.86 -3.16 7.03
C GLN A 147 19.71 -2.35 6.39
N PHE A 148 20.05 -1.45 5.46
CA PHE A 148 19.06 -0.72 4.65
C PHE A 148 18.10 -1.68 3.94
N LEU A 149 18.60 -2.71 3.22
CA LEU A 149 17.76 -3.68 2.55
C LEU A 149 16.84 -4.44 3.52
N GLN A 150 17.36 -4.81 4.69
CA GLN A 150 16.58 -5.52 5.70
C GLN A 150 15.41 -4.66 6.18
N VAL A 151 15.64 -3.39 6.50
CA VAL A 151 14.57 -2.47 6.93
C VAL A 151 13.54 -2.28 5.81
N GLU A 152 14.00 -2.01 4.58
CA GLU A 152 13.11 -1.82 3.44
C GLU A 152 12.25 -3.05 3.14
N HIS A 153 12.84 -4.24 3.24
CA HIS A 153 12.10 -5.49 3.06
C HIS A 153 11.03 -5.68 4.14
N GLN A 154 11.36 -5.44 5.42
CA GLN A 154 10.41 -5.55 6.52
C GLN A 154 9.24 -4.56 6.35
N MET A 155 9.53 -3.32 5.96
CA MET A 155 8.49 -2.32 5.71
C MET A 155 7.61 -2.70 4.51
N ALA A 156 8.22 -3.22 3.44
CA ALA A 156 7.47 -3.70 2.28
C ALA A 156 6.53 -4.85 2.64
N LEU A 157 6.99 -5.83 3.43
CA LEU A 157 6.16 -6.93 3.93
C LEU A 157 5.00 -6.42 4.78
N PHE A 158 5.24 -5.44 5.65
CA PHE A 158 4.19 -4.83 6.46
C PHE A 158 3.11 -4.17 5.60
N ILE A 159 3.51 -3.38 4.60
CA ILE A 159 2.59 -2.72 3.66
C ILE A 159 1.83 -3.78 2.84
N ASP A 160 2.54 -4.76 2.29
CA ASP A 160 1.96 -5.79 1.43
C ASP A 160 0.95 -6.65 2.21
N LEU A 161 1.23 -6.96 3.48
CA LEU A 161 0.30 -7.67 4.35
C LEU A 161 -0.97 -6.86 4.64
N ASN A 162 -0.85 -5.57 4.93
CA ASN A 162 -2.01 -4.71 5.16
C ASN A 162 -2.88 -4.62 3.90
N ILE A 163 -2.28 -4.46 2.72
CA ILE A 163 -3.00 -4.47 1.45
C ILE A 163 -3.70 -5.82 1.23
N ALA A 164 -2.99 -6.93 1.44
CA ALA A 164 -3.54 -8.27 1.25
C ALA A 164 -4.71 -8.59 2.22
N ALA A 165 -4.68 -8.02 3.43
CA ALA A 165 -5.76 -8.19 4.41
C ALA A 165 -7.07 -7.50 3.97
N GLU A 166 -6.97 -6.40 3.22
CA GLU A 166 -8.14 -5.66 2.71
C GLU A 166 -8.59 -6.15 1.33
N MET A 167 -7.72 -6.85 0.58
CA MET A 167 -8.02 -7.34 -0.77
C MET A 167 -8.29 -8.85 -0.77
N PRO A 168 -9.50 -9.28 -1.14
CA PRO A 168 -9.80 -10.71 -1.25
C PRO A 168 -8.98 -11.36 -2.39
N ALA A 169 -8.65 -12.63 -2.22
CA ALA A 169 -8.00 -13.41 -3.27
C ALA A 169 -8.91 -13.54 -4.50
N LEU A 170 -8.31 -13.58 -5.70
CA LEU A 170 -9.01 -13.90 -6.94
C LEU A 170 -9.78 -15.22 -6.76
N GLY A 171 -11.07 -15.23 -7.14
CA GLY A 171 -11.93 -16.41 -7.03
C GLY A 171 -12.74 -16.54 -5.74
N THR A 172 -12.51 -15.72 -4.71
CA THR A 172 -13.39 -15.65 -3.55
C THR A 172 -14.60 -14.74 -3.84
N ILE A 173 -15.44 -15.12 -4.78
CA ILE A 173 -16.73 -14.45 -4.97
C ILE A 173 -17.57 -14.83 -3.76
N LYS A 174 -17.87 -13.88 -2.88
CA LYS A 174 -18.92 -14.08 -1.88
C LYS A 174 -20.21 -14.44 -2.64
N PRO A 175 -20.85 -15.59 -2.35
CA PRO A 175 -22.13 -15.87 -2.97
C PRO A 175 -23.07 -14.71 -2.64
N ALA A 176 -23.75 -14.18 -3.66
CA ALA A 176 -24.76 -13.17 -3.49
C ALA A 176 -25.73 -13.66 -2.40
N ARG A 177 -25.89 -12.92 -1.31
CA ARG A 177 -26.92 -13.22 -0.32
C ARG A 177 -28.26 -13.09 -1.03
N LYS A 178 -28.97 -14.23 -1.17
CA LYS A 178 -30.38 -14.28 -1.57
C LYS A 178 -31.24 -13.60 -0.54
#